data_7f62125d64c1a88a08a71e1c330bfff9
#
_entry.id   7f62125d64c1a88a08a71e1c330bfff9
#
_cell.length_a   1.000
_cell.length_b   1.000
_cell.length_c   1.000
_cell.angle_alpha   90.00
_cell.angle_beta   90.00
_cell.angle_gamma   90.00
#
_symmetry.space_group_name_H-M   'P 1'
#
loop_
_entity.id
_entity.type
_entity.pdbx_description
1 polymer ?
#
loop_
_entity_poly.entity_id
_entity_poly.type
_entity_poly.pdbx_seq_one_letter_code
_entity_poly.pdbx_strand_id
1 'polypeptide(L)'
;MLLLQYALPTNSMKYSTMQEKTLEKLNTPEKIQDYLDSISFNHEENGETVRSAFEVLNHKKAHCLEGAFLACAALSLQKRRPTIISLKVTAKDYDHVIAVYKENGYFGAISKTNHAVLGWRDPVYKTVRELAMSYFHEYFLATSGEKTLRGYSRPINLNRFGKVWISSSENLLPIAEAIYDSYHTPIIPKGSEQYIRNATLFERTTTSVSRDNK
;
A
#
# COMPACT_ATOMS: atom_id res chain seq x y z
N MET A 1 21.19 2.04 -23.38
CA MET A 1 20.45 1.44 -22.24
C MET A 1 21.31 1.65 -21.00
N LEU A 2 21.21 2.84 -20.39
CA LEU A 2 21.95 3.20 -19.16
C LEU A 2 21.14 2.69 -17.96
N LEU A 3 21.64 1.64 -17.32
CA LEU A 3 21.27 1.30 -15.97
C LEU A 3 21.85 2.39 -15.05
N LEU A 4 21.04 3.38 -14.70
CA LEU A 4 21.35 4.26 -13.58
C LEU A 4 21.44 3.38 -12.33
N GLN A 5 22.68 3.08 -11.90
CA GLN A 5 22.96 2.58 -10.57
C GLN A 5 22.61 3.69 -9.60
N TYR A 6 21.38 3.66 -9.06
CA TYR A 6 21.05 4.47 -7.90
C TYR A 6 21.88 3.94 -6.74
N ALA A 7 22.92 4.68 -6.38
CA ALA A 7 23.65 4.47 -5.15
C ALA A 7 22.70 4.76 -3.99
N LEU A 8 22.12 3.72 -3.40
CA LEU A 8 21.29 3.84 -2.22
C LEU A 8 22.15 4.37 -1.06
N PRO A 9 21.66 5.33 -0.27
CA PRO A 9 22.41 5.86 0.85
C PRO A 9 22.79 4.73 1.82
N THR A 10 24.08 4.64 2.15
CA THR A 10 24.68 3.56 2.97
C THR A 10 24.55 3.79 4.47
N ASN A 11 23.79 4.79 4.93
CA ASN A 11 23.67 5.08 6.35
C ASN A 11 22.60 4.17 6.99
N SER A 12 22.99 2.92 7.30
CA SER A 12 22.19 2.03 8.14
C SER A 12 22.24 2.52 9.59
N MET A 13 21.20 3.24 10.05
CA MET A 13 21.04 3.45 11.49
C MET A 13 20.98 2.08 12.18
N LYS A 14 21.68 1.96 13.32
CA LYS A 14 21.50 0.84 14.24
C LYS A 14 20.02 0.76 14.62
N TYR A 15 19.38 -0.39 14.44
CA TYR A 15 18.01 -0.62 14.84
C TYR A 15 17.78 -0.13 16.26
N SER A 16 16.76 0.72 16.46
CA SER A 16 16.33 1.09 17.80
C SER A 16 15.54 -0.08 18.38
N THR A 17 15.95 -0.54 19.56
CA THR A 17 15.28 -1.62 20.30
C THR A 17 13.78 -1.36 20.53
N MET A 18 13.35 -0.10 20.52
CA MET A 18 11.93 0.27 20.69
C MET A 18 11.10 -0.01 19.44
N GLN A 19 11.59 0.34 18.24
CA GLN A 19 10.89 0.07 16.99
C GLN A 19 10.76 -1.44 16.74
N GLU A 20 11.84 -2.20 16.96
CA GLU A 20 11.80 -3.67 16.87
C GLU A 20 10.77 -4.28 17.81
N LYS A 21 10.76 -3.88 19.09
CA LYS A 21 9.77 -4.36 20.06
C LYS A 21 8.33 -4.00 19.66
N THR A 22 8.13 -2.87 19.00
CA THR A 22 6.81 -2.49 18.50
C THR A 22 6.40 -3.40 17.33
N LEU A 23 7.30 -3.62 16.36
CA LEU A 23 7.04 -4.55 15.25
C LEU A 23 6.81 -5.99 15.73
N GLU A 24 7.53 -6.47 16.76
CA GLU A 24 7.32 -7.79 17.36
C GLU A 24 5.92 -7.98 17.95
N LYS A 25 5.32 -6.91 18.50
CA LYS A 25 3.95 -6.94 19.00
C LYS A 25 2.92 -7.03 17.88
N LEU A 26 3.25 -6.56 16.68
CA LEU A 26 2.44 -6.66 15.46
C LEU A 26 2.59 -8.04 14.82
N ASN A 27 2.31 -9.08 15.57
CA ASN A 27 2.63 -10.47 15.23
C ASN A 27 1.52 -11.24 14.49
N THR A 28 0.45 -10.56 14.10
CA THR A 28 -0.58 -11.07 13.17
C THR A 28 -0.97 -10.02 12.15
N PRO A 29 -1.47 -10.40 10.96
CA PRO A 29 -1.94 -9.45 9.95
C PRO A 29 -3.00 -8.47 10.49
N GLU A 30 -3.93 -8.95 11.30
CA GLU A 30 -4.99 -8.14 11.92
C GLU A 30 -4.40 -7.06 12.84
N LYS A 31 -3.46 -7.42 13.72
CA LYS A 31 -2.79 -6.45 14.59
C LYS A 31 -2.00 -5.39 13.82
N ILE A 32 -1.43 -5.77 12.67
CA ILE A 32 -0.76 -4.81 11.78
C ILE A 32 -1.79 -3.84 11.21
N GLN A 33 -2.92 -4.34 10.72
CA GLN A 33 -3.99 -3.50 10.19
C GLN A 33 -4.55 -2.58 11.29
N ASP A 34 -4.86 -3.10 12.48
CA ASP A 34 -5.36 -2.32 13.61
C ASP A 34 -4.40 -1.18 13.99
N TYR A 35 -3.09 -1.47 13.97
CA TYR A 35 -2.08 -0.44 14.23
C TYR A 35 -2.11 0.64 13.14
N LEU A 36 -2.12 0.26 11.86
CA LEU A 36 -2.20 1.21 10.75
C LEU A 36 -3.48 2.05 10.82
N ASP A 37 -4.58 1.46 11.26
CA ASP A 37 -5.86 2.15 11.43
C ASP A 37 -5.84 3.13 12.60
N SER A 38 -5.00 2.89 13.60
CA SER A 38 -4.87 3.75 14.80
C SER A 38 -3.99 4.98 14.59
N ILE A 39 -3.15 5.00 13.55
CA ILE A 39 -2.27 6.14 13.24
C ILE A 39 -2.89 7.07 12.20
N SER A 40 -2.47 8.35 12.18
CA SER A 40 -2.98 9.34 11.22
C SER A 40 -2.64 9.02 9.77
N PHE A 41 -3.45 9.50 8.83
CA PHE A 41 -3.08 9.48 7.42
C PHE A 41 -2.08 10.59 7.11
N ASN A 42 -1.08 10.30 6.28
CA ASN A 42 -0.10 11.28 5.83
C ASN A 42 -0.58 11.95 4.53
N HIS A 43 -1.06 13.17 4.63
CA HIS A 43 -1.52 13.98 3.48
C HIS A 43 -0.40 14.76 2.80
N GLU A 44 0.86 14.58 3.24
CA GLU A 44 2.04 15.18 2.60
C GLU A 44 1.97 16.72 2.47
N GLU A 45 1.39 17.38 3.49
CA GLU A 45 1.14 18.83 3.53
C GLU A 45 2.39 19.68 3.31
N ASN A 46 3.58 19.13 3.60
CA ASN A 46 4.88 19.80 3.46
C ASN A 46 5.73 19.23 2.31
N GLY A 47 5.10 18.62 1.33
CA GLY A 47 5.76 17.98 0.18
C GLY A 47 5.83 16.48 0.28
N GLU A 48 6.17 15.84 -0.85
CA GLU A 48 6.19 14.39 -1.00
C GLU A 48 7.18 13.71 -0.03
N THR A 49 6.69 12.72 0.67
CA THR A 49 7.47 11.92 1.62
C THR A 49 7.27 10.43 1.37
N VAL A 50 8.33 9.64 1.54
CA VAL A 50 8.26 8.18 1.57
C VAL A 50 9.09 7.70 2.74
N ARG A 51 8.44 7.53 3.88
CA ARG A 51 9.06 7.13 5.14
C ARG A 51 9.30 5.65 5.20
N SER A 52 10.42 5.25 5.79
CA SER A 52 10.66 3.85 6.16
C SER A 52 9.68 3.38 7.24
N ALA A 53 9.63 2.07 7.47
CA ALA A 53 8.79 1.49 8.53
C ALA A 53 9.09 2.08 9.92
N PHE A 54 10.36 2.35 10.25
CA PHE A 54 10.75 2.95 11.53
C PHE A 54 10.31 4.41 11.62
N GLU A 55 10.40 5.17 10.54
CA GLU A 55 9.93 6.55 10.52
C GLU A 55 8.39 6.63 10.62
N VAL A 56 7.66 5.66 10.08
CA VAL A 56 6.20 5.54 10.32
C VAL A 56 5.91 5.34 11.81
N LEU A 57 6.68 4.48 12.51
CA LEU A 57 6.52 4.27 13.95
C LEU A 57 6.83 5.54 14.74
N ASN A 58 7.87 6.28 14.35
CA ASN A 58 8.29 7.52 15.01
C ASN A 58 7.25 8.63 14.87
N HIS A 59 6.73 8.81 13.66
CA HIS A 59 5.78 9.88 13.34
C HIS A 59 4.32 9.53 13.61
N LYS A 60 3.98 8.24 13.77
CA LYS A 60 2.60 7.71 13.90
C LYS A 60 1.68 8.26 12.80
N LYS A 61 2.20 8.35 11.59
CA LYS A 61 1.55 8.90 10.42
C LYS A 61 2.07 8.19 9.17
N ALA A 62 1.20 7.76 8.26
CA ALA A 62 1.58 7.09 7.02
C ALA A 62 0.56 7.30 5.91
N HIS A 63 1.01 7.38 4.65
CA HIS A 63 0.19 7.12 3.48
C HIS A 63 0.30 5.64 3.06
N CYS A 64 -0.31 5.24 1.94
CA CYS A 64 -0.44 3.83 1.54
C CYS A 64 0.89 3.08 1.41
N LEU A 65 1.90 3.65 0.75
CA LEU A 65 3.20 3.01 0.55
C LEU A 65 4.00 2.91 1.87
N GLU A 66 4.00 3.97 2.67
CA GLU A 66 4.64 4.00 3.99
C GLU A 66 4.00 2.94 4.92
N GLY A 67 2.67 2.85 4.91
CA GLY A 67 1.94 1.81 5.64
C GLY A 67 2.26 0.39 5.15
N ALA A 68 2.42 0.22 3.84
CA ALA A 68 2.85 -1.05 3.26
C ALA A 68 4.28 -1.44 3.67
N PHE A 69 5.20 -0.48 3.81
CA PHE A 69 6.54 -0.75 4.35
C PHE A 69 6.48 -1.21 5.80
N LEU A 70 5.71 -0.55 6.65
CA LEU A 70 5.52 -0.98 8.04
C LEU A 70 4.91 -2.38 8.11
N ALA A 71 3.86 -2.64 7.35
CA ALA A 71 3.22 -3.96 7.31
C ALA A 71 4.21 -5.05 6.87
N CYS A 72 4.97 -4.81 5.81
CA CYS A 72 5.98 -5.74 5.33
C CYS A 72 7.13 -5.95 6.35
N ALA A 73 7.52 -4.93 7.12
CA ALA A 73 8.52 -5.06 8.16
C ALA A 73 8.03 -6.00 9.28
N ALA A 74 6.80 -5.81 9.77
CA ALA A 74 6.19 -6.69 10.77
C ALA A 74 5.98 -8.12 10.24
N LEU A 75 5.50 -8.29 8.99
CA LEU A 75 5.36 -9.59 8.35
C LEU A 75 6.71 -10.32 8.19
N SER A 76 7.81 -9.59 7.95
CA SER A 76 9.16 -10.17 7.84
C SER A 76 9.63 -10.79 9.14
N LEU A 77 9.30 -10.21 10.29
CA LEU A 77 9.59 -10.80 11.61
C LEU A 77 8.84 -12.12 11.82
N GLN A 78 7.69 -12.29 11.17
CA GLN A 78 6.92 -13.53 11.14
C GLN A 78 7.43 -14.53 10.10
N LYS A 79 8.64 -14.31 9.53
CA LYS A 79 9.24 -15.12 8.46
C LYS A 79 8.40 -15.13 7.16
N ARG A 80 7.54 -14.14 6.96
CA ARG A 80 6.78 -13.94 5.73
C ARG A 80 7.58 -13.08 4.75
N ARG A 81 7.42 -13.35 3.46
CA ARG A 81 8.11 -12.58 2.42
C ARG A 81 7.50 -11.17 2.34
N PRO A 82 8.29 -10.09 2.48
CA PRO A 82 7.79 -8.72 2.38
C PRO A 82 7.38 -8.41 0.94
N THR A 83 6.11 -8.48 0.68
CA THR A 83 5.55 -8.39 -0.67
C THR A 83 4.48 -7.32 -0.73
N ILE A 84 4.56 -6.45 -1.73
CA ILE A 84 3.56 -5.42 -2.02
C ILE A 84 3.00 -5.58 -3.43
N ILE A 85 1.84 -4.98 -3.68
CA ILE A 85 1.24 -4.78 -4.99
C ILE A 85 0.88 -3.31 -5.13
N SER A 86 1.23 -2.71 -6.27
CA SER A 86 0.76 -1.40 -6.68
C SER A 86 -0.52 -1.56 -7.51
N LEU A 87 -1.55 -0.81 -7.16
CA LEU A 87 -2.83 -0.69 -7.87
C LEU A 87 -2.80 0.59 -8.69
N LYS A 88 -2.82 0.46 -10.01
CA LYS A 88 -2.73 1.57 -10.97
C LYS A 88 -4.11 2.12 -11.31
N VAL A 89 -4.25 3.43 -11.26
CA VAL A 89 -5.50 4.12 -11.57
C VAL A 89 -5.37 5.04 -12.81
N THR A 90 -6.46 5.71 -13.15
CA THR A 90 -6.42 6.79 -14.15
C THR A 90 -5.71 8.01 -13.61
N ALA A 91 -5.25 8.91 -14.49
CA ALA A 91 -4.58 10.16 -14.12
C ALA A 91 -5.45 11.14 -13.27
N LYS A 92 -6.71 10.79 -13.01
CA LYS A 92 -7.63 11.60 -12.19
C LYS A 92 -7.61 11.19 -10.71
N ASP A 93 -6.88 10.16 -10.36
CA ASP A 93 -6.87 9.55 -9.02
C ASP A 93 -5.45 9.16 -8.62
N TYR A 94 -5.26 8.73 -7.38
CA TYR A 94 -3.95 8.34 -6.84
C TYR A 94 -3.79 6.83 -6.84
N ASP A 95 -2.63 6.34 -7.31
CA ASP A 95 -2.24 4.94 -7.20
C ASP A 95 -2.22 4.50 -5.74
N HIS A 96 -2.50 3.23 -5.49
CA HIS A 96 -2.55 2.69 -4.13
C HIS A 96 -1.61 1.51 -3.98
N VAL A 97 -0.94 1.40 -2.84
CA VAL A 97 -0.05 0.28 -2.53
C VAL A 97 -0.57 -0.49 -1.34
N ILE A 98 -0.64 -1.81 -1.49
CA ILE A 98 -1.08 -2.74 -0.47
C ILE A 98 0.05 -3.71 -0.11
N ALA A 99 0.20 -4.05 1.17
CA ALA A 99 1.04 -5.16 1.60
C ALA A 99 0.24 -6.47 1.49
N VAL A 100 0.87 -7.51 0.95
CA VAL A 100 0.21 -8.79 0.67
C VAL A 100 0.72 -9.87 1.60
N TYR A 101 -0.19 -10.64 2.16
CA TYR A 101 0.12 -11.83 2.96
C TYR A 101 -0.63 -13.06 2.44
N LYS A 102 -0.25 -14.24 2.93
CA LYS A 102 -0.96 -15.49 2.63
C LYS A 102 -1.27 -16.24 3.91
N GLU A 103 -2.48 -16.78 3.98
CA GLU A 103 -2.92 -17.78 4.94
C GLU A 103 -3.53 -18.97 4.19
N ASN A 104 -3.13 -20.17 4.55
CA ASN A 104 -3.62 -21.42 3.93
C ASN A 104 -3.59 -21.41 2.37
N GLY A 105 -2.59 -20.69 1.80
CA GLY A 105 -2.44 -20.60 0.35
C GLY A 105 -3.24 -19.47 -0.31
N TYR A 106 -4.12 -18.79 0.41
CA TYR A 106 -4.93 -17.67 -0.10
C TYR A 106 -4.29 -16.32 0.21
N PHE A 107 -4.46 -15.37 -0.69
CA PHE A 107 -3.98 -14.01 -0.54
C PHE A 107 -4.96 -13.15 0.26
N GLY A 108 -4.41 -12.33 1.15
CA GLY A 108 -5.06 -11.22 1.81
C GLY A 108 -4.21 -9.95 1.68
N ALA A 109 -4.74 -8.82 2.11
CA ALA A 109 -4.04 -7.53 2.04
C ALA A 109 -4.20 -6.71 3.31
N ILE A 110 -3.12 -6.01 3.65
CA ILE A 110 -3.05 -4.98 4.69
C ILE A 110 -2.85 -3.64 3.98
N SER A 111 -3.62 -2.62 4.35
CA SER A 111 -3.61 -1.35 3.65
C SER A 111 -3.79 -0.16 4.59
N LYS A 112 -2.94 0.86 4.41
CA LYS A 112 -3.16 2.18 5.01
C LYS A 112 -3.91 3.06 4.02
N THR A 113 -5.11 3.48 4.40
CA THR A 113 -5.96 4.33 3.58
C THR A 113 -6.82 5.24 4.46
N ASN A 114 -7.21 6.38 3.95
CA ASN A 114 -8.25 7.23 4.54
C ASN A 114 -9.65 6.91 3.99
N HIS A 115 -9.76 6.03 2.98
CA HIS A 115 -11.03 5.57 2.43
C HIS A 115 -11.57 4.35 3.20
N ALA A 116 -12.84 4.36 3.56
CA ALA A 116 -13.46 3.29 4.36
C ALA A 116 -13.39 1.91 3.70
N VAL A 117 -13.43 1.87 2.37
CA VAL A 117 -13.59 0.62 1.59
C VAL A 117 -12.30 0.10 0.93
N LEU A 118 -11.18 0.85 0.95
CA LEU A 118 -9.92 0.45 0.33
C LEU A 118 -8.92 -0.17 1.32
N GLY A 119 -9.38 -0.55 2.50
CA GLY A 119 -8.55 -1.10 3.59
C GLY A 119 -8.28 -2.60 3.44
N TRP A 120 -8.43 -3.30 4.56
CA TRP A 120 -8.21 -4.74 4.73
C TRP A 120 -8.89 -5.62 3.68
N ARG A 121 -8.20 -6.73 3.33
CA ARG A 121 -8.80 -7.87 2.62
C ARG A 121 -8.44 -9.17 3.30
N ASP A 122 -9.45 -9.97 3.61
CA ASP A 122 -9.29 -11.29 4.18
C ASP A 122 -8.55 -12.24 3.23
N PRO A 123 -7.85 -13.28 3.75
CA PRO A 123 -7.07 -14.20 2.94
C PRO A 123 -7.96 -15.26 2.27
N VAL A 124 -8.79 -14.83 1.31
CA VAL A 124 -9.75 -15.68 0.57
C VAL A 124 -9.50 -15.72 -0.93
N TYR A 125 -8.56 -14.94 -1.44
CA TYR A 125 -8.29 -14.82 -2.88
C TYR A 125 -7.25 -15.83 -3.34
N LYS A 126 -7.56 -16.60 -4.37
CA LYS A 126 -6.65 -17.64 -4.93
C LYS A 126 -5.50 -17.02 -5.73
N THR A 127 -5.75 -15.89 -6.36
CA THR A 127 -4.78 -15.22 -7.23
C THR A 127 -4.63 -13.74 -6.89
N VAL A 128 -3.49 -13.17 -7.28
CA VAL A 128 -3.24 -11.72 -7.18
C VAL A 128 -4.29 -10.92 -7.97
N ARG A 129 -4.75 -11.45 -9.11
CA ARG A 129 -5.80 -10.81 -9.89
C ARG A 129 -7.12 -10.74 -9.14
N GLU A 130 -7.54 -11.83 -8.49
CA GLU A 130 -8.75 -11.84 -7.66
C GLU A 130 -8.65 -10.81 -6.52
N LEU A 131 -7.50 -10.75 -5.83
CA LEU A 131 -7.25 -9.77 -4.79
C LEU A 131 -7.35 -8.34 -5.35
N ALA A 132 -6.70 -8.03 -6.47
CA ALA A 132 -6.77 -6.71 -7.11
C ALA A 132 -8.20 -6.38 -7.57
N MET A 133 -8.94 -7.35 -8.11
CA MET A 133 -10.34 -7.19 -8.52
C MET A 133 -11.27 -6.86 -7.36
N SER A 134 -10.97 -7.28 -6.14
CA SER A 134 -11.78 -6.96 -4.97
C SER A 134 -11.86 -5.47 -4.66
N TYR A 135 -10.93 -4.68 -5.18
CA TYR A 135 -10.92 -3.22 -5.04
C TYR A 135 -11.67 -2.50 -6.17
N PHE A 136 -11.97 -3.19 -7.30
CA PHE A 136 -12.43 -2.53 -8.53
C PHE A 136 -13.72 -1.72 -8.36
N HIS A 137 -14.72 -2.27 -7.68
CA HIS A 137 -16.01 -1.61 -7.53
C HIS A 137 -16.00 -0.49 -6.49
N GLU A 138 -15.03 -0.54 -5.59
CA GLU A 138 -14.89 0.41 -4.48
C GLU A 138 -13.90 1.55 -4.81
N TYR A 139 -13.17 1.43 -5.92
CA TYR A 139 -12.17 2.40 -6.35
C TYR A 139 -12.78 3.40 -7.34
N PHE A 140 -13.35 4.47 -6.82
CA PHE A 140 -14.02 5.50 -7.63
C PHE A 140 -13.86 6.90 -7.03
N LEU A 141 -13.98 7.92 -7.87
CA LEU A 141 -13.96 9.31 -7.46
C LEU A 141 -15.24 9.65 -6.69
N ALA A 142 -15.13 10.20 -5.47
CA ALA A 142 -16.28 10.60 -4.65
C ALA A 142 -17.18 11.62 -5.34
N THR A 143 -16.62 12.51 -6.18
CA THR A 143 -17.35 13.57 -6.88
C THR A 143 -18.18 13.07 -8.04
N SER A 144 -17.63 12.20 -8.91
CA SER A 144 -18.27 11.77 -10.16
C SER A 144 -18.78 10.33 -10.13
N GLY A 145 -18.23 9.49 -9.24
CA GLY A 145 -18.45 8.06 -9.24
C GLY A 145 -17.66 7.31 -10.33
N GLU A 146 -16.81 8.00 -11.10
CA GLU A 146 -15.99 7.37 -12.14
C GLU A 146 -15.06 6.33 -11.48
N LYS A 147 -15.13 5.07 -11.94
CA LYS A 147 -14.24 4.01 -11.44
C LYS A 147 -12.87 4.15 -12.07
N THR A 148 -11.86 4.25 -11.25
CA THR A 148 -10.52 4.67 -11.65
C THR A 148 -9.49 3.55 -11.72
N LEU A 149 -9.68 2.40 -11.07
CA LEU A 149 -8.74 1.29 -11.10
C LEU A 149 -8.56 0.74 -12.53
N ARG A 150 -7.30 0.64 -12.98
CA ARG A 150 -6.94 0.22 -14.35
C ARG A 150 -6.01 -0.98 -14.40
N GLY A 151 -5.20 -1.20 -13.37
CA GLY A 151 -4.21 -2.28 -13.39
C GLY A 151 -3.64 -2.59 -12.02
N TYR A 152 -2.80 -3.62 -12.00
CA TYR A 152 -2.05 -4.01 -10.80
C TYR A 152 -0.66 -4.50 -11.17
N SER A 153 0.33 -4.25 -10.34
CA SER A 153 1.68 -4.76 -10.53
C SER A 153 1.77 -6.26 -10.25
N ARG A 154 2.81 -6.92 -10.78
CA ARG A 154 3.23 -8.20 -10.22
C ARG A 154 3.62 -8.00 -8.74
N PRO A 155 3.55 -9.06 -7.90
CA PRO A 155 4.03 -8.97 -6.53
C PRO A 155 5.50 -8.51 -6.48
N ILE A 156 5.76 -7.40 -5.80
CA ILE A 156 7.07 -6.79 -5.64
C ILE A 156 7.64 -7.20 -4.29
N ASN A 157 8.77 -7.91 -4.29
CA ASN A 157 9.48 -8.24 -3.06
C ASN A 157 10.38 -7.06 -2.66
N LEU A 158 10.13 -6.48 -1.49
CA LEU A 158 10.89 -5.32 -0.99
C LEU A 158 12.34 -5.64 -0.67
N ASN A 159 12.72 -6.91 -0.47
CA ASN A 159 14.12 -7.30 -0.27
C ASN A 159 15.02 -6.91 -1.45
N ARG A 160 14.47 -6.67 -2.64
CA ARG A 160 15.22 -6.17 -3.80
C ARG A 160 15.83 -4.77 -3.56
N PHE A 161 15.29 -4.02 -2.62
CA PHE A 161 15.76 -2.69 -2.23
C PHE A 161 16.66 -2.73 -0.98
N GLY A 162 17.14 -3.90 -0.58
CA GLY A 162 17.90 -4.06 0.67
C GLY A 162 17.01 -3.87 1.90
N LYS A 163 17.52 -3.18 2.92
CA LYS A 163 16.80 -2.93 4.19
C LYS A 163 16.45 -1.45 4.43
N VAL A 164 16.73 -0.57 3.48
CA VAL A 164 16.52 0.88 3.65
C VAL A 164 15.05 1.24 3.89
N TRP A 165 14.13 0.51 3.27
CA TRP A 165 12.68 0.67 3.48
C TRP A 165 12.20 0.32 4.90
N ILE A 166 13.05 -0.37 5.70
CA ILE A 166 12.75 -0.70 7.10
C ILE A 166 13.19 0.44 8.02
N SER A 167 14.41 0.95 7.86
CA SER A 167 15.07 1.75 8.91
C SER A 167 15.75 3.04 8.45
N SER A 168 15.73 3.39 7.17
CA SER A 168 16.33 4.65 6.71
C SER A 168 15.59 5.85 7.29
N SER A 169 16.34 6.90 7.67
CA SER A 169 15.79 8.22 7.99
C SER A 169 15.63 9.12 6.76
N GLU A 170 16.16 8.70 5.62
CA GLU A 170 16.09 9.44 4.37
C GLU A 170 14.73 9.24 3.67
N ASN A 171 14.34 10.21 2.85
CA ASN A 171 13.16 10.09 2.01
C ASN A 171 13.38 9.04 0.92
N LEU A 172 12.51 8.06 0.82
CA LEU A 172 12.64 6.90 -0.07
C LEU A 172 11.92 7.09 -1.42
N LEU A 173 11.76 8.31 -1.90
CA LEU A 173 11.17 8.61 -3.22
C LEU A 173 11.72 7.74 -4.36
N PRO A 174 13.04 7.45 -4.47
CA PRO A 174 13.53 6.57 -5.54
C PRO A 174 12.95 5.14 -5.50
N ILE A 175 12.58 4.65 -4.32
CA ILE A 175 11.90 3.35 -4.20
C ILE A 175 10.45 3.46 -4.65
N ALA A 176 9.77 4.55 -4.30
CA ALA A 176 8.40 4.81 -4.75
C ALA A 176 8.33 4.88 -6.28
N GLU A 177 9.21 5.65 -6.92
CA GLU A 177 9.32 5.74 -8.38
C GLU A 177 9.50 4.35 -9.01
N ALA A 178 10.45 3.55 -8.51
CA ALA A 178 10.68 2.20 -9.00
C ALA A 178 9.48 1.25 -8.84
N ILE A 179 8.61 1.49 -7.84
CA ILE A 179 7.37 0.74 -7.62
C ILE A 179 6.29 1.19 -8.60
N TYR A 180 6.06 2.50 -8.74
CA TYR A 180 5.02 3.07 -9.59
C TYR A 180 5.32 2.90 -11.08
N ASP A 181 6.60 2.90 -11.49
CA ASP A 181 7.05 2.64 -12.85
C ASP A 181 7.06 1.15 -13.23
N SER A 182 6.79 0.26 -12.28
CA SER A 182 6.73 -1.17 -12.57
C SER A 182 5.60 -1.50 -13.54
N TYR A 183 5.77 -2.57 -14.34
CA TYR A 183 4.72 -3.00 -15.25
C TYR A 183 3.43 -3.39 -14.50
N HIS A 184 2.30 -2.83 -14.93
CA HIS A 184 0.97 -3.12 -14.43
C HIS A 184 0.16 -3.93 -15.45
N THR A 185 -0.37 -5.06 -15.00
CA THR A 185 -1.29 -5.88 -15.79
C THR A 185 -2.65 -5.19 -15.83
N PRO A 186 -3.23 -4.94 -17.02
CA PRO A 186 -4.55 -4.36 -17.13
C PRO A 186 -5.62 -5.22 -16.45
N ILE A 187 -6.52 -4.57 -15.70
CA ILE A 187 -7.62 -5.25 -15.00
C ILE A 187 -8.88 -5.31 -15.85
N ILE A 188 -9.09 -4.31 -16.70
CA ILE A 188 -10.24 -4.18 -17.59
C ILE A 188 -9.90 -4.86 -18.92
N PRO A 189 -10.73 -5.78 -19.42
CA PRO A 189 -10.57 -6.33 -20.76
C PRO A 189 -10.64 -5.24 -21.83
N LYS A 190 -9.82 -5.35 -22.87
CA LYS A 190 -9.80 -4.40 -23.99
C LYS A 190 -11.21 -4.21 -24.56
N GLY A 191 -11.63 -2.96 -24.69
CA GLY A 191 -12.94 -2.60 -25.24
C GLY A 191 -14.11 -2.71 -24.25
N SER A 192 -13.84 -3.08 -22.98
CA SER A 192 -14.87 -3.15 -21.94
C SER A 192 -15.06 -1.85 -21.17
N GLU A 193 -14.20 -0.86 -21.37
CA GLU A 193 -14.26 0.44 -20.68
C GLU A 193 -15.61 1.13 -20.86
N GLN A 194 -16.20 1.03 -22.06
CA GLN A 194 -17.51 1.62 -22.40
C GLN A 194 -18.70 1.02 -21.62
N TYR A 195 -18.53 -0.15 -21.03
CA TYR A 195 -19.58 -0.83 -20.25
C TYR A 195 -19.46 -0.58 -18.74
N ILE A 196 -18.45 0.16 -18.31
CA ILE A 196 -18.25 0.48 -16.89
C ILE A 196 -19.14 1.65 -16.52
N ARG A 197 -20.15 1.38 -15.70
CA ARG A 197 -20.98 2.44 -15.14
C ARG A 197 -20.29 3.13 -13.98
N ASN A 198 -20.56 4.41 -13.78
CA ASN A 198 -20.16 5.14 -12.59
C ASN A 198 -20.85 4.59 -11.34
N ALA A 199 -20.19 4.72 -10.20
CA ALA A 199 -20.82 4.48 -8.90
C ALA A 199 -21.97 5.47 -8.69
N THR A 200 -23.09 4.97 -8.21
CA THR A 200 -24.30 5.78 -7.91
C THR A 200 -24.05 6.72 -6.74
N LEU A 201 -24.94 7.70 -6.54
CA LEU A 201 -24.86 8.56 -5.35
C LEU A 201 -24.91 7.75 -4.05
N PHE A 202 -25.70 6.68 -4.01
CA PHE A 202 -25.80 5.78 -2.85
C PHE A 202 -24.46 5.07 -2.58
N GLU A 203 -23.81 4.51 -3.61
CA GLU A 203 -22.49 3.87 -3.47
C GLU A 203 -21.41 4.88 -3.02
N ARG A 204 -21.47 6.13 -3.52
CA ARG A 204 -20.53 7.20 -3.16
C ARG A 204 -20.64 7.67 -1.70
N THR A 205 -21.80 7.49 -1.05
CA THR A 205 -21.93 7.88 0.36
C THR A 205 -20.97 7.10 1.28
N THR A 206 -20.50 5.93 0.87
CA THR A 206 -19.49 5.16 1.63
C THR A 206 -18.16 5.89 1.73
N THR A 207 -17.82 6.76 0.77
CA THR A 207 -16.56 7.52 0.75
C THR A 207 -16.65 8.82 1.58
N SER A 208 -17.84 9.24 1.99
CA SER A 208 -18.01 10.40 2.87
C SER A 208 -17.55 10.11 4.32
N VAL A 209 -17.37 8.85 4.66
CA VAL A 209 -16.82 8.42 5.95
C VAL A 209 -15.31 8.34 5.81
N SER A 210 -14.61 9.40 6.19
CA SER A 210 -13.13 9.41 6.32
C SER A 210 -12.73 9.17 7.76
N ARG A 211 -11.63 8.45 7.99
CA ARG A 211 -11.07 8.23 9.33
C ARG A 211 -10.55 9.52 9.97
N ASP A 212 -10.24 10.52 9.16
CA ASP A 212 -9.75 11.83 9.63
C ASP A 212 -10.85 12.74 10.18
N ASN A 213 -12.12 12.30 10.09
CA ASN A 213 -13.29 13.01 10.61
C ASN A 213 -13.69 12.58 12.05
N LYS A 214 -12.71 12.13 12.86
CA LYS A 214 -12.91 11.84 14.29
C LYS A 214 -12.39 12.94 15.16
#